data_17e45a8720eb1e89f7f3ba6e6ea7df4c
#
_entry.id   17e45a8720eb1e89f7f3ba6e6ea7df4c
#
_cell.length_a   1.000
_cell.length_b   1.000
_cell.length_c   1.000
_cell.angle_alpha   90.00
_cell.angle_beta   90.00
_cell.angle_gamma   90.00
#
_symmetry.space_group_name_H-M   'P 1'
#
loop_
_entity.id
_entity.type
_entity.pdbx_description
1 polymer ?
#
loop_
_entity_poly.entity_id
_entity_poly.type
_entity_poly.pdbx_seq_one_letter_code
_entity_poly.pdbx_strand_id
1 'polypeptide(L)'
;MLVDFYELTMSNGYFEQGCGDRMTVFDMFFRKIPDGGGFAICAGLEQLIDYVKNLHFTEEDIAYLRSKKLFSEKFLEYLRNFHFSGDIWAMREGTPMFPGEPVVTVVAPAIEAQLVETMVL
;
A
#
# COMPACT_ATOMS: atom_id res chain seq x y z
N MET A 1 7.35 4.92 8.88
CA MET A 1 6.68 4.27 7.72
C MET A 1 6.14 2.91 8.14
N LEU A 2 4.95 2.52 7.70
CA LEU A 2 4.32 1.23 7.99
C LEU A 2 4.23 0.42 6.69
N VAL A 3 5.20 -0.47 6.47
CA VAL A 3 5.33 -1.31 5.27
C VAL A 3 5.93 -2.65 5.68
N ASP A 4 5.32 -3.74 5.28
CA ASP A 4 5.86 -5.07 5.50
C ASP A 4 7.09 -5.33 4.61
N PHE A 5 8.03 -6.13 5.11
CA PHE A 5 9.30 -6.33 4.41
C PHE A 5 9.12 -7.03 3.05
N TYR A 6 8.12 -7.90 2.92
CA TYR A 6 7.84 -8.57 1.64
C TYR A 6 7.37 -7.58 0.56
N GLU A 7 6.66 -6.51 0.92
CA GLU A 7 6.26 -5.46 -0.02
C GLU A 7 7.48 -4.79 -0.65
N LEU A 8 8.52 -4.55 0.14
CA LEU A 8 9.79 -3.99 -0.34
C LEU A 8 10.55 -4.95 -1.25
N THR A 9 10.59 -6.24 -0.91
CA THR A 9 11.28 -7.23 -1.75
C THR A 9 10.54 -7.49 -3.05
N MET A 10 9.20 -7.51 -3.04
CA MET A 10 8.39 -7.57 -4.26
C MET A 10 8.57 -6.32 -5.12
N SER A 11 8.51 -5.13 -4.52
CA SER A 11 8.72 -3.85 -5.21
C SER A 11 10.10 -3.79 -5.86
N ASN A 12 11.15 -4.26 -5.18
CA ASN A 12 12.47 -4.40 -5.77
C ASN A 12 12.45 -5.34 -6.99
N GLY A 13 11.75 -6.46 -6.90
CA GLY A 13 11.56 -7.36 -8.04
C GLY A 13 10.91 -6.68 -9.24
N TYR A 14 9.84 -5.91 -9.01
CA TYR A 14 9.17 -5.13 -10.07
C TYR A 14 10.10 -4.08 -10.67
N PHE A 15 10.86 -3.39 -9.83
CA PHE A 15 11.83 -2.39 -10.26
C PHE A 15 12.91 -2.98 -11.17
N GLU A 16 13.56 -4.05 -10.72
CA GLU A 16 14.64 -4.70 -11.47
C GLU A 16 14.15 -5.33 -12.79
N GLN A 17 12.90 -5.77 -12.86
CA GLN A 17 12.28 -6.29 -14.08
C GLN A 17 11.70 -5.19 -15.00
N GLY A 18 11.78 -3.93 -14.62
CA GLY A 18 11.24 -2.82 -15.41
C GLY A 18 9.72 -2.84 -15.57
N CYS A 19 8.99 -3.39 -14.60
CA CYS A 19 7.53 -3.42 -14.61
C CYS A 19 6.89 -2.67 -13.44
N GLY A 20 7.68 -1.94 -12.65
CA GLY A 20 7.20 -1.18 -11.50
C GLY A 20 6.21 -0.07 -11.83
N ASP A 21 6.29 0.49 -13.04
CA ASP A 21 5.42 1.57 -13.52
C ASP A 21 4.12 1.07 -14.17
N ARG A 22 3.92 -0.23 -14.26
CA ARG A 22 2.66 -0.77 -14.81
C ARG A 22 1.50 -0.44 -13.90
N MET A 23 0.45 0.15 -14.47
CA MET A 23 -0.78 0.42 -13.74
C MET A 23 -1.43 -0.88 -13.29
N THR A 24 -1.80 -0.93 -12.03
CA THR A 24 -2.47 -2.05 -11.37
C THR A 24 -3.72 -1.58 -10.65
N VAL A 25 -4.61 -2.53 -10.38
CA VAL A 25 -5.82 -2.31 -9.60
C VAL A 25 -5.81 -3.31 -8.46
N PHE A 26 -5.79 -2.84 -7.23
CA PHE A 26 -5.86 -3.66 -6.03
C PHE A 26 -7.12 -3.35 -5.25
N ASP A 27 -7.90 -4.38 -4.95
CA ASP A 27 -9.11 -4.28 -4.15
C ASP A 27 -8.87 -4.83 -2.74
N MET A 28 -9.13 -4.00 -1.74
CA MET A 28 -9.20 -4.43 -0.35
C MET A 28 -10.64 -4.84 -0.02
N PHE A 29 -10.80 -6.01 0.54
CA PHE A 29 -12.06 -6.53 1.07
C PHE A 29 -11.80 -7.41 2.30
N PHE A 30 -12.81 -7.60 3.13
CA PHE A 30 -12.72 -8.58 4.21
C PHE A 30 -13.51 -9.84 3.89
N ARG A 31 -13.06 -10.98 4.42
CA ARG A 31 -13.57 -12.31 4.02
C ARG A 31 -14.82 -12.73 4.77
N LYS A 32 -14.92 -12.34 6.03
CA LYS A 32 -16.07 -12.72 6.90
C LYS A 32 -16.21 -11.71 8.04
N ILE A 33 -17.43 -11.58 8.54
CA ILE A 33 -17.72 -10.81 9.75
C ILE A 33 -17.26 -11.63 10.97
N PRO A 34 -16.53 -11.03 11.93
CA PRO A 34 -16.26 -11.67 13.22
C PRO A 34 -17.57 -11.81 14.03
N ASP A 35 -17.58 -12.75 14.96
CA ASP A 35 -18.63 -12.94 15.98
C ASP A 35 -20.05 -13.19 15.42
N GLY A 36 -20.16 -13.68 14.19
CA GLY A 36 -21.45 -14.00 13.57
C GLY A 36 -22.33 -12.79 13.26
N GLY A 37 -21.76 -11.59 13.21
CA GLY A 37 -22.43 -10.36 12.79
C GLY A 37 -22.95 -10.41 11.35
N GLY A 38 -23.84 -9.50 11.00
CA GLY A 38 -24.42 -9.42 9.65
C GLY A 38 -23.66 -8.47 8.71
N PHE A 39 -22.97 -7.47 9.23
CA PHE A 39 -22.24 -6.45 8.46
C PHE A 39 -21.14 -5.82 9.32
N ALA A 40 -20.23 -5.07 8.69
CA ALA A 40 -19.29 -4.17 9.35
C ALA A 40 -19.59 -2.72 8.97
N ILE A 41 -19.03 -1.77 9.69
CA ILE A 41 -19.12 -0.35 9.36
C ILE A 41 -17.77 0.13 8.85
N CYS A 42 -17.75 0.78 7.69
CA CYS A 42 -16.55 1.35 7.12
C CYS A 42 -15.99 2.44 8.03
N ALA A 43 -14.72 2.32 8.39
CA ALA A 43 -14.00 3.28 9.21
C ALA A 43 -12.49 3.23 8.89
N GLY A 44 -11.78 4.36 9.07
CA GLY A 44 -10.33 4.44 8.86
C GLY A 44 -9.90 5.13 7.57
N LEU A 45 -10.84 5.63 6.76
CA LEU A 45 -10.51 6.30 5.50
C LEU A 45 -9.68 7.57 5.69
N GLU A 46 -9.96 8.36 6.71
CA GLU A 46 -9.20 9.59 7.00
C GLU A 46 -7.73 9.26 7.31
N GLN A 47 -7.49 8.24 8.13
CA GLN A 47 -6.15 7.77 8.47
C GLN A 47 -5.40 7.25 7.23
N LEU A 48 -6.08 6.52 6.34
CA LEU A 48 -5.49 6.07 5.08
C LEU A 48 -5.09 7.24 4.19
N ILE A 49 -5.96 8.24 4.03
CA ILE A 49 -5.70 9.43 3.22
C ILE A 49 -4.48 10.20 3.77
N ASP A 50 -4.44 10.41 5.08
CA ASP A 50 -3.32 11.11 5.72
C ASP A 50 -2.02 10.33 5.57
N TYR A 51 -2.04 9.02 5.73
CA TYR A 51 -0.88 8.17 5.52
C TYR A 51 -0.35 8.29 4.09
N VAL A 52 -1.21 8.09 3.10
CA VAL A 52 -0.80 8.09 1.67
C VAL A 52 -0.26 9.46 1.24
N LYS A 53 -0.86 10.56 1.70
CA LYS A 53 -0.37 11.92 1.43
C LYS A 53 1.00 12.21 2.01
N ASN A 54 1.35 11.56 3.12
CA ASN A 54 2.61 11.76 3.84
C ASN A 54 3.60 10.60 3.65
N LEU A 55 3.25 9.60 2.85
CA LEU A 55 4.09 8.42 2.63
C LEU A 55 5.40 8.81 1.93
N HIS A 56 6.50 8.63 2.64
CA HIS A 56 7.86 8.87 2.17
C HIS A 56 8.85 8.00 2.93
N PHE A 57 10.03 7.80 2.37
CA PHE A 57 11.15 7.10 2.99
C PHE A 57 12.17 8.10 3.52
N THR A 58 12.44 8.04 4.82
CA THR A 58 13.47 8.89 5.44
C THR A 58 14.89 8.39 5.13
N GLU A 59 15.90 9.23 5.35
CA GLU A 59 17.31 8.78 5.21
C GLU A 59 17.66 7.63 6.17
N GLU A 60 17.00 7.56 7.34
CA GLU A 60 17.15 6.45 8.28
C GLU A 60 16.59 5.16 7.72
N ASP A 61 15.39 5.22 7.08
CA ASP A 61 14.78 4.08 6.40
C ASP A 61 15.71 3.57 5.28
N ILE A 62 16.22 4.47 4.45
CA ILE A 62 17.16 4.12 3.36
C ILE A 62 18.45 3.50 3.91
N ALA A 63 19.03 4.05 4.96
CA ALA A 63 20.22 3.50 5.60
C ALA A 63 19.96 2.09 6.18
N TYR A 64 18.81 1.90 6.81
CA TYR A 64 18.38 0.58 7.30
C TYR A 64 18.27 -0.44 6.16
N LEU A 65 17.55 -0.09 5.07
CA LEU A 65 17.39 -0.98 3.92
C LEU A 65 18.72 -1.30 3.26
N ARG A 66 19.61 -0.32 3.12
CA ARG A 66 20.99 -0.53 2.62
C ARG A 66 21.74 -1.54 3.45
N SER A 67 21.60 -1.50 4.78
CA SER A 67 22.26 -2.44 5.69
C SER A 67 21.87 -3.90 5.47
N LYS A 68 20.69 -4.15 4.91
CA LYS A 68 20.20 -5.50 4.58
C LYS A 68 20.90 -6.13 3.38
N LYS A 69 21.56 -5.33 2.53
CA LYS A 69 22.31 -5.79 1.34
C LYS A 69 21.47 -6.60 0.35
N LEU A 70 20.16 -6.33 0.28
CA LEU A 70 19.21 -7.01 -0.60
C LEU A 70 18.73 -6.12 -1.76
N PHE A 71 18.96 -4.81 -1.66
CA PHE A 71 18.42 -3.81 -2.56
C PHE A 71 19.54 -3.11 -3.33
N SER A 72 19.32 -2.84 -4.62
CA SER A 72 20.26 -2.06 -5.43
C SER A 72 20.24 -0.58 -5.02
N GLU A 73 21.37 0.13 -5.21
CA GLU A 73 21.43 1.57 -4.95
C GLU A 73 20.43 2.35 -5.82
N LYS A 74 20.11 1.85 -7.03
CA LYS A 74 19.10 2.46 -7.90
C LYS A 74 17.69 2.34 -7.31
N PHE A 75 17.35 1.19 -6.74
CA PHE A 75 16.07 1.01 -6.05
C PHE A 75 16.00 1.84 -4.77
N LEU A 76 17.08 1.93 -3.99
CA LEU A 76 17.12 2.79 -2.81
C LEU A 76 16.96 4.28 -3.16
N GLU A 77 17.53 4.71 -4.28
CA GLU A 77 17.32 6.07 -4.79
C GLU A 77 15.88 6.30 -5.26
N TYR A 78 15.25 5.31 -5.91
CA TYR A 78 13.82 5.34 -6.24
C TYR A 78 12.97 5.53 -4.98
N LEU A 79 13.23 4.75 -3.91
CA LEU A 79 12.51 4.86 -2.64
C LEU A 79 12.72 6.22 -1.96
N ARG A 80 13.93 6.80 -2.04
CA ARG A 80 14.22 8.14 -1.49
C ARG A 80 13.34 9.22 -2.11
N ASN A 81 13.02 9.08 -3.41
CA ASN A 81 12.18 10.02 -4.16
C ASN A 81 10.72 9.56 -4.26
N PHE A 82 10.36 8.53 -3.50
CA PHE A 82 9.03 7.92 -3.56
C PHE A 82 7.93 8.90 -3.13
N HIS A 83 6.86 8.93 -3.89
CA HIS A 83 5.58 9.52 -3.55
C HIS A 83 4.47 8.70 -4.20
N PHE A 84 3.31 8.66 -3.58
CA PHE A 84 2.15 8.02 -4.17
C PHE A 84 1.51 8.96 -5.20
N SER A 85 1.30 8.47 -6.42
CA SER A 85 0.72 9.23 -7.53
C SER A 85 -0.59 8.63 -8.06
N GLY A 86 -1.02 7.51 -7.49
CA GLY A 86 -2.22 6.80 -7.91
C GLY A 86 -3.53 7.39 -7.39
N ASP A 87 -4.63 6.72 -7.70
CA ASP A 87 -5.97 7.04 -7.24
C ASP A 87 -6.45 6.01 -6.22
N ILE A 88 -7.23 6.46 -5.24
CA ILE A 88 -7.89 5.61 -4.26
C ILE A 88 -9.39 5.87 -4.31
N TRP A 89 -10.15 4.80 -4.55
CA TRP A 89 -11.61 4.77 -4.47
C TRP A 89 -12.00 4.03 -3.21
N ALA A 90 -12.89 4.58 -2.40
CA ALA A 90 -13.27 3.96 -1.14
C ALA A 90 -14.74 4.17 -0.80
N MET A 91 -15.30 3.25 -0.02
CA MET A 91 -16.58 3.46 0.63
C MET A 91 -16.48 4.61 1.62
N ARG A 92 -17.56 5.36 1.77
CA ARG A 92 -17.61 6.47 2.75
C ARG A 92 -17.61 5.93 4.17
N GLU A 93 -16.97 6.68 5.07
CA GLU A 93 -17.08 6.44 6.52
C GLU A 93 -18.54 6.24 6.94
N GLY A 94 -18.77 5.28 7.82
CA GLY A 94 -20.10 4.94 8.33
C GLY A 94 -20.97 4.09 7.39
N THR A 95 -20.50 3.72 6.21
CA THR A 95 -21.24 2.85 5.29
C THR A 95 -21.25 1.42 5.80
N PRO A 96 -22.43 0.75 5.92
CA PRO A 96 -22.47 -0.70 6.12
C PRO A 96 -21.83 -1.44 4.93
N MET A 97 -20.96 -2.39 5.23
CA MET A 97 -20.24 -3.17 4.23
C MET A 97 -20.31 -4.66 4.52
N PHE A 98 -20.23 -5.47 3.47
CA PHE A 98 -20.40 -6.92 3.53
C PHE A 98 -19.15 -7.65 3.05
N PRO A 99 -18.94 -8.91 3.49
CA PRO A 99 -17.78 -9.71 3.06
C PRO A 99 -17.72 -9.86 1.54
N GLY A 100 -16.50 -9.73 0.99
CA GLY A 100 -16.23 -9.90 -0.44
C GLY A 100 -16.53 -8.68 -1.31
N GLU A 101 -17.05 -7.60 -0.74
CA GLU A 101 -17.23 -6.34 -1.46
C GLU A 101 -15.94 -5.50 -1.39
N PRO A 102 -15.48 -4.88 -2.50
CA PRO A 102 -14.36 -3.94 -2.46
C PRO A 102 -14.70 -2.75 -1.57
N VAL A 103 -13.93 -2.54 -0.51
CA VAL A 103 -14.07 -1.42 0.43
C VAL A 103 -13.15 -0.27 0.03
N VAL A 104 -11.93 -0.62 -0.41
CA VAL A 104 -10.95 0.31 -0.97
C VAL A 104 -10.39 -0.30 -2.24
N THR A 105 -10.34 0.48 -3.31
CA THR A 105 -9.68 0.14 -4.58
C THR A 105 -8.54 1.11 -4.81
N VAL A 106 -7.33 0.59 -4.98
CA VAL A 106 -6.12 1.37 -5.29
C VAL A 106 -5.78 1.16 -6.76
N VAL A 107 -5.73 2.25 -7.52
CA VAL A 107 -5.32 2.26 -8.95
C VAL A 107 -4.01 3.04 -9.04
N ALA A 108 -2.89 2.34 -9.18
CA ALA A 108 -1.57 2.95 -9.12
C ALA A 108 -0.52 2.11 -9.88
N PRO A 109 0.67 2.69 -10.16
CA PRO A 109 1.84 1.90 -10.55
C PRO A 109 2.10 0.76 -9.55
N ALA A 110 2.54 -0.40 -10.05
CA ALA A 110 2.63 -1.63 -9.25
C ALA A 110 3.42 -1.48 -7.94
N ILE A 111 4.53 -0.75 -7.95
CA ILE A 111 5.33 -0.50 -6.74
C ILE A 111 4.54 0.37 -5.75
N GLU A 112 3.87 1.41 -6.23
CA GLU A 112 3.10 2.31 -5.37
C GLU A 112 1.91 1.60 -4.73
N ALA A 113 1.16 0.81 -5.51
CA ALA A 113 0.05 0.01 -5.02
C ALA A 113 0.50 -1.04 -3.98
N GLN A 114 1.68 -1.66 -4.19
CA GLN A 114 2.24 -2.64 -3.26
C GLN A 114 2.64 -1.99 -1.92
N LEU A 115 3.25 -0.81 -1.93
CA LEU A 115 3.78 -0.15 -0.73
C LEU A 115 2.72 0.50 0.18
N VAL A 116 1.46 0.52 -0.22
CA VAL A 116 0.35 1.00 0.62
C VAL A 116 -0.46 -0.14 1.24
N GLU A 117 -0.18 -1.39 0.88
CA GLU A 117 -0.96 -2.57 1.27
C GLU A 117 -1.11 -2.70 2.79
N THR A 118 -0.01 -2.67 3.56
CA THR A 118 -0.06 -2.84 5.02
C THR A 118 -0.96 -1.80 5.70
N MET A 119 -0.96 -0.56 5.23
CA MET A 119 -1.80 0.48 5.82
C MET A 119 -3.26 0.35 5.41
N VAL A 120 -3.53 -0.15 4.20
CA VAL A 120 -4.90 -0.39 3.72
C VAL A 120 -5.57 -1.52 4.50
N LEU A 121 -4.82 -2.59 4.82
CA LEU A 121 -5.31 -3.77 5.56
C LEU A 121 -5.39 -3.52 7.06
#